data_e66ba40031c843ef0b98c7895ad9f4aa
#
_entry.id   e66ba40031c843ef0b98c7895ad9f4aa
#
_cell.length_a   1.000
_cell.length_b   1.000
_cell.length_c   1.000
_cell.angle_alpha   90.00
_cell.angle_beta   90.00
_cell.angle_gamma   90.00
#
_symmetry.space_group_name_H-M   'P 1'
#
loop_
_entity.id
_entity.type
_entity.pdbx_description
1 polymer ?
#
loop_
_entity_poly.entity_id
_entity_poly.type
_entity_poly.pdbx_seq_one_letter_code
_entity_poly.pdbx_strand_id
1 'polypeptide(L)'
;DYDAPQRILGLAMITLRAELFNKEPSAHLEALVVNTDARGFGVGRRLLAHAEDCVRERGARSLTLHVFSNNHRARSLYDDFGFDSELIRAVKWL
;
A
#
# COMPACT_ATOMS: atom_id res chain seq x y z
N ASP A 1 11.06 3.45 -24.79
CA ASP A 1 11.75 4.34 -25.26
C ASP A 1 11.58 5.75 -24.80
N TYR A 2 12.55 6.49 -24.95
CA TYR A 2 12.70 7.69 -24.15
C TYR A 2 12.50 8.99 -24.92
N ASP A 3 12.11 8.89 -26.15
CA ASP A 3 11.83 10.07 -26.94
C ASP A 3 10.49 10.71 -26.60
N ALA A 4 9.58 9.94 -26.03
CA ALA A 4 8.29 10.46 -25.59
C ALA A 4 8.29 10.64 -24.07
N PRO A 5 7.64 11.67 -23.53
CA PRO A 5 7.54 11.81 -22.08
C PRO A 5 6.80 10.63 -21.49
N GLN A 6 7.36 10.08 -20.44
CA GLN A 6 6.71 9.00 -19.71
C GLN A 6 5.70 9.57 -18.74
N ARG A 7 4.55 8.94 -18.67
CA ARG A 7 3.52 9.30 -17.71
C ARG A 7 3.55 8.31 -16.56
N ILE A 8 3.61 8.84 -15.34
CA ILE A 8 3.47 8.03 -14.14
C ILE A 8 2.00 7.88 -13.84
N LEU A 9 1.47 6.67 -13.97
CA LEU A 9 0.07 6.38 -13.69
C LEU A 9 -0.19 6.20 -12.21
N GLY A 10 0.81 5.74 -11.48
CA GLY A 10 0.69 5.55 -10.05
C GLY A 10 2.02 5.25 -9.41
N LEU A 11 2.03 5.25 -8.08
CA LEU A 11 3.25 5.06 -7.29
C LEU A 11 2.89 4.33 -5.99
N ALA A 12 3.71 3.35 -5.63
CA ALA A 12 3.66 2.73 -4.31
C ALA A 12 5.01 2.93 -3.62
N MET A 13 4.98 3.37 -2.37
CA MET A 13 6.17 3.54 -1.54
C MET A 13 6.11 2.56 -0.39
N ILE A 14 7.16 1.78 -0.23
CA ILE A 14 7.19 0.70 0.74
C ILE A 14 8.47 0.80 1.56
N THR A 15 8.34 0.58 2.86
CA THR A 15 9.46 0.48 3.78
C THR A 15 9.53 -0.95 4.31
N LEU A 16 10.71 -1.54 4.27
CA LEU A 16 10.96 -2.83 4.91
C LEU A 16 11.35 -2.56 6.36
N ARG A 17 10.78 -3.33 7.28
CA ARG A 17 11.00 -3.15 8.70
C ARG A 17 11.36 -4.46 9.38
N ALA A 18 12.26 -4.36 10.36
CA ALA A 18 12.48 -5.43 11.31
C ALA A 18 11.81 -5.01 12.62
N GLU A 19 10.86 -5.78 13.09
CA GLU A 19 10.15 -5.43 14.31
C GLU A 19 10.87 -6.00 15.53
N LEU A 20 10.91 -5.20 16.60
CA LEU A 20 11.62 -5.56 17.82
C LEU A 20 11.00 -6.76 18.53
N PHE A 21 9.68 -6.87 18.50
CA PHE A 21 8.96 -7.90 19.24
C PHE A 21 8.51 -9.06 18.36
N ASN A 22 8.51 -8.86 17.07
CA ASN A 22 8.22 -9.90 16.10
C ASN A 22 9.47 -10.06 15.23
N LYS A 23 10.07 -11.23 15.30
CA LYS A 23 11.32 -11.48 14.59
C LYS A 23 11.16 -11.64 13.09
N GLU A 24 9.92 -11.69 12.62
CA GLU A 24 9.66 -11.83 11.20
C GLU A 24 9.75 -10.48 10.50
N PRO A 25 10.42 -10.41 9.36
CA PRO A 25 10.46 -9.17 8.59
C PRO A 25 9.09 -8.75 8.15
N SER A 26 8.82 -7.46 8.21
CA SER A 26 7.57 -6.88 7.74
C SER A 26 7.83 -5.75 6.77
N ALA A 27 6.84 -5.43 5.95
CA ALA A 27 6.85 -4.28 5.08
C ALA A 27 5.68 -3.38 5.42
N HIS A 28 5.85 -2.09 5.21
CA HIS A 28 4.80 -1.12 5.42
C HIS A 28 4.60 -0.31 4.14
N LEU A 29 3.37 -0.28 3.66
CA LEU A 29 2.99 0.54 2.52
C LEU A 29 2.80 1.97 3.01
N GLU A 30 3.75 2.84 2.68
CA GLU A 30 3.73 4.23 3.12
C GLU A 30 2.76 5.07 2.31
N ALA A 31 2.66 4.78 1.02
CA ALA A 31 1.78 5.50 0.13
C ALA A 31 1.41 4.66 -1.08
N LEU A 32 0.20 4.82 -1.53
CA LEU A 32 -0.28 4.29 -2.79
C LEU A 32 -1.05 5.40 -3.48
N VAL A 33 -0.49 5.88 -4.58
CA VAL A 33 -1.04 7.04 -5.29
C VAL A 33 -1.30 6.64 -6.73
N VAL A 34 -2.49 6.96 -7.22
CA VAL A 34 -2.87 6.73 -8.60
C VAL A 34 -3.21 8.08 -9.22
N ASN A 35 -2.62 8.35 -10.37
CA ASN A 35 -2.90 9.57 -11.12
C ASN A 35 -4.41 9.66 -11.40
N THR A 36 -4.97 10.84 -11.27
CA THR A 36 -6.41 11.06 -11.43
C THR A 36 -6.91 10.56 -12.78
N ASP A 37 -6.13 10.78 -13.84
CA ASP A 37 -6.49 10.34 -15.18
C ASP A 37 -6.49 8.82 -15.34
N ALA A 38 -5.79 8.11 -14.46
CA ALA A 38 -5.67 6.66 -14.52
C ALA A 38 -6.63 5.94 -13.57
N ARG A 39 -7.40 6.67 -12.78
CA ARG A 39 -8.35 6.05 -11.84
C ARG A 39 -9.46 5.33 -12.59
N GLY A 40 -9.88 4.21 -12.04
CA GLY A 40 -10.92 3.40 -12.64
C GLY A 40 -10.41 2.36 -13.64
N PHE A 41 -9.11 2.33 -13.91
CA PHE A 41 -8.52 1.36 -14.83
C PHE A 41 -7.74 0.24 -14.12
N GLY A 42 -7.91 0.11 -12.81
CA GLY A 42 -7.27 -0.96 -12.07
C GLY A 42 -5.81 -0.74 -11.76
N VAL A 43 -5.30 0.48 -11.88
CA VAL A 43 -3.89 0.80 -11.61
C VAL A 43 -3.54 0.54 -10.16
N GLY A 44 -4.41 0.94 -9.22
CA GLY A 44 -4.19 0.71 -7.79
C GLY A 44 -4.09 -0.77 -7.46
N ARG A 45 -4.94 -1.59 -8.05
CA ARG A 45 -4.92 -3.04 -7.85
C ARG A 45 -3.62 -3.65 -8.38
N ARG A 46 -3.18 -3.23 -9.55
CA ARG A 46 -1.93 -3.73 -10.14
C ARG A 46 -0.72 -3.32 -9.33
N LEU A 47 -0.70 -2.07 -8.84
CA LEU A 47 0.38 -1.59 -7.99
C LEU A 47 0.45 -2.38 -6.69
N LEU A 48 -0.70 -2.61 -6.06
CA LEU A 48 -0.75 -3.34 -4.80
C LEU A 48 -0.33 -4.78 -4.98
N ALA A 49 -0.80 -5.44 -6.02
CA ALA A 49 -0.40 -6.82 -6.34
C ALA A 49 1.10 -6.92 -6.58
N HIS A 50 1.65 -5.98 -7.34
CA HIS A 50 3.08 -5.94 -7.61
C HIS A 50 3.88 -5.66 -6.33
N ALA A 51 3.38 -4.76 -5.49
CA ALA A 51 4.00 -4.45 -4.21
C ALA A 51 4.07 -5.68 -3.31
N GLU A 52 2.99 -6.44 -3.22
CA GLU A 52 2.98 -7.68 -2.45
C GLU A 52 4.03 -8.66 -2.94
N ASP A 53 4.12 -8.84 -4.26
CA ASP A 53 5.11 -9.73 -4.84
C ASP A 53 6.53 -9.27 -4.53
N CYS A 54 6.79 -7.98 -4.67
CA CYS A 54 8.10 -7.41 -4.38
C CYS A 54 8.53 -7.60 -2.94
N VAL A 55 7.63 -7.35 -1.99
CA VAL A 55 8.00 -7.48 -0.58
C VAL A 55 8.13 -8.94 -0.17
N ARG A 56 7.32 -9.81 -0.76
CA ARG A 56 7.42 -11.26 -0.54
C ARG A 56 8.75 -11.78 -1.03
N GLU A 57 9.21 -11.36 -2.19
CA GLU A 57 10.52 -11.72 -2.72
C GLU A 57 11.66 -11.24 -1.85
N ARG A 58 11.48 -10.16 -1.11
CA ARG A 58 12.47 -9.61 -0.19
C ARG A 58 12.38 -10.21 1.20
N GLY A 59 11.56 -11.22 1.38
CA GLY A 59 11.47 -11.96 2.64
C GLY A 59 10.44 -11.43 3.62
N ALA A 60 9.66 -10.42 3.26
CA ALA A 60 8.62 -9.92 4.16
C ALA A 60 7.53 -10.97 4.35
N ARG A 61 7.10 -11.13 5.59
CA ARG A 61 6.06 -12.09 5.96
C ARG A 61 4.71 -11.41 6.17
N SER A 62 4.71 -10.09 6.24
CA SER A 62 3.49 -9.30 6.36
C SER A 62 3.65 -7.96 5.67
N LEU A 63 2.52 -7.39 5.30
CA LEU A 63 2.44 -6.05 4.72
C LEU A 63 1.38 -5.28 5.49
N THR A 64 1.77 -4.14 6.05
CA THR A 64 0.88 -3.28 6.81
C THR A 64 0.68 -1.96 6.09
N LEU A 65 -0.39 -1.26 6.43
CA LEU A 65 -0.66 0.08 5.91
C LEU A 65 -1.56 0.83 6.88
N HIS A 66 -1.64 2.13 6.69
CA HIS A 66 -2.61 2.96 7.38
C HIS A 66 -3.58 3.54 6.35
N VAL A 67 -4.85 3.60 6.72
CA VAL A 67 -5.89 4.19 5.88
C VAL A 67 -6.89 4.91 6.78
N PHE A 68 -7.31 6.09 6.35
CA PHE A 68 -8.34 6.81 7.10
C PHE A 68 -9.67 6.08 7.01
N SER A 69 -10.40 6.07 8.13
CA SER A 69 -11.66 5.33 8.23
C SER A 69 -12.73 5.80 7.24
N ASN A 70 -12.67 7.06 6.83
CA ASN A 70 -13.61 7.63 5.86
C ASN A 70 -13.16 7.44 4.41
N ASN A 71 -12.01 6.84 4.17
CA ASN A 71 -11.55 6.56 2.81
C ASN A 71 -12.11 5.21 2.36
N HIS A 72 -13.38 5.20 2.02
CA HIS A 72 -14.09 3.96 1.71
C HIS A 72 -13.57 3.27 0.47
N ARG A 73 -13.12 4.03 -0.51
CA ARG A 73 -12.59 3.48 -1.75
C ARG A 73 -11.30 2.70 -1.51
N ALA A 74 -10.38 3.28 -0.75
CA ALA A 74 -9.13 2.61 -0.40
C ALA A 74 -9.39 1.40 0.49
N ARG A 75 -10.27 1.54 1.48
CA ARG A 75 -10.61 0.44 2.37
C ARG A 75 -11.21 -0.75 1.61
N SER A 76 -12.06 -0.47 0.65
CA SER A 76 -12.63 -1.52 -0.19
C SER A 76 -11.56 -2.26 -0.98
N LEU A 77 -10.59 -1.54 -1.54
CA LEU A 77 -9.47 -2.14 -2.24
C LEU A 77 -8.65 -3.04 -1.32
N TYR A 78 -8.34 -2.56 -0.12
CA TYR A 78 -7.52 -3.32 0.82
C TYR A 78 -8.28 -4.53 1.37
N ASP A 79 -9.58 -4.41 1.60
CA ASP A 79 -10.40 -5.55 1.99
C ASP A 79 -10.38 -6.63 0.92
N ASP A 80 -10.48 -6.26 -0.35
CA ASP A 80 -10.43 -7.19 -1.46
C ASP A 80 -9.09 -7.94 -1.52
N PHE A 81 -8.03 -7.32 -1.04
CA PHE A 81 -6.70 -7.93 -1.00
C PHE A 81 -6.43 -8.71 0.29
N GLY A 82 -7.40 -8.79 1.18
CA GLY A 82 -7.27 -9.59 2.38
C GLY A 82 -6.62 -8.88 3.56
N PHE A 83 -6.55 -7.54 3.54
CA PHE A 83 -6.06 -6.80 4.69
C PHE A 83 -7.10 -6.78 5.81
N ASP A 84 -6.68 -7.18 6.99
CA ASP A 84 -7.52 -7.14 8.18
C ASP A 84 -7.19 -5.90 9.00
N SER A 85 -8.20 -5.32 9.62
CA SER A 85 -8.02 -4.18 10.51
C SER A 85 -7.59 -4.66 11.88
N GLU A 86 -6.43 -4.22 12.33
CA GLU A 86 -5.88 -4.65 13.62
C GLU A 86 -5.78 -3.53 14.65
N LEU A 87 -5.62 -2.30 14.19
CA LEU A 87 -5.29 -1.18 15.07
C LEU A 87 -6.32 -0.09 14.98
N ILE A 88 -6.58 0.53 16.11
CA ILE A 88 -7.37 1.75 16.21
C ILE A 88 -6.42 2.90 16.51
N ARG A 89 -6.43 3.93 15.67
CA ARG A 89 -5.73 5.17 15.98
C ARG A 89 -6.68 6.06 16.76
N ALA A 90 -6.31 6.35 17.99
CA ALA A 90 -7.10 7.26 18.82
C ALA A 90 -6.47 8.65 18.80
N VAL A 91 -7.29 9.68 18.72
CA VAL A 91 -6.83 11.06 18.72
C VAL A 91 -7.75 11.90 19.58
N LYS A 92 -7.16 12.77 20.35
CA LYS A 92 -7.88 13.76 21.12
C LYS A 92 -7.33 15.13 20.75
N TRP A 93 -8.17 15.99 20.25
CA TRP A 93 -7.77 17.35 19.91
C TRP A 93 -7.78 18.20 21.19
N LEU A 94 -6.66 18.84 21.47
CA LEU A 94 -6.48 19.63 22.68
C LEU A 94 -6.70 21.12 22.43
#